data_a3e1a73ae0a26980c92704efbd0ab8cd
#
_entry.id   a3e1a73ae0a26980c92704efbd0ab8cd
#
_cell.length_a   1.000
_cell.length_b   1.000
_cell.length_c   1.000
_cell.angle_alpha   90.00
_cell.angle_beta   90.00
_cell.angle_gamma   90.00
#
_symmetry.space_group_name_H-M   'P 1'
#
loop_
_entity.id
_entity.type
_entity.pdbx_description
1 polymer ?
#
loop_
_entity_poly.entity_id
_entity_poly.type
_entity_poly.pdbx_seq_one_letter_code
_entity_poly.pdbx_strand_id
1 'polypeptide(L)'
;MTNLEKAARTYCLPETTTPENLACRWTCNVNFGKRFLAAGYYYTYKEPCYYGAVYEHTDDDLSCEGEIRLIAVSEERFEDNGHALAWAMQQ
;
A
#
# COMPACT_ATOMS: atom_id res chain seq x y z
N MET A 1 -10.67 -10.19 13.92
CA MET A 1 -9.84 -9.27 13.12
C MET A 1 -9.41 -9.98 11.83
N THR A 2 -9.61 -9.35 10.69
CA THR A 2 -9.21 -9.92 9.41
C THR A 2 -7.70 -9.81 9.20
N ASN A 3 -7.17 -10.59 8.23
CA ASN A 3 -5.76 -10.49 7.88
C ASN A 3 -5.40 -9.10 7.38
N LEU A 4 -6.32 -8.47 6.65
CA LEU A 4 -6.13 -7.10 6.17
C LEU A 4 -5.99 -6.11 7.33
N GLU A 5 -6.86 -6.22 8.33
CA GLU A 5 -6.82 -5.35 9.49
C GLU A 5 -5.53 -5.53 10.30
N LYS A 6 -5.06 -6.77 10.46
CA LYS A 6 -3.80 -7.05 11.16
C LYS A 6 -2.62 -6.42 10.42
N ALA A 7 -2.56 -6.60 9.11
CA ALA A 7 -1.46 -6.05 8.30
C ALA A 7 -1.50 -4.52 8.31
N ALA A 8 -2.68 -3.94 8.22
CA ALA A 8 -2.82 -2.49 8.28
C ALA A 8 -2.32 -1.93 9.61
N ARG A 9 -2.61 -2.60 10.71
CA ARG A 9 -2.10 -2.19 12.02
C ARG A 9 -0.59 -2.32 12.12
N THR A 10 -0.05 -3.40 11.59
CA THR A 10 1.39 -3.65 11.63
C THR A 10 2.16 -2.51 10.96
N TYR A 11 1.66 -2.04 9.83
CA TYR A 11 2.33 -1.01 9.03
C TYR A 11 1.76 0.40 9.25
N CYS A 12 0.82 0.55 10.19
CA CYS A 12 0.18 1.83 10.50
C CYS A 12 -0.49 2.47 9.27
N LEU A 13 -1.17 1.66 8.48
CA LEU A 13 -1.86 2.12 7.28
C LEU A 13 -3.29 2.52 7.61
N PRO A 14 -3.72 3.73 7.23
CA PRO A 14 -5.11 4.14 7.43
C PRO A 14 -6.04 3.42 6.48
N GLU A 15 -7.27 3.19 6.91
CA GLU A 15 -8.29 2.56 6.07
C GLU A 15 -8.66 3.45 4.88
N THR A 16 -8.85 4.74 5.12
CA THR A 16 -9.14 5.73 4.09
C THR A 16 -8.19 6.91 4.23
N THR A 17 -7.77 7.45 3.09
CA THR A 17 -6.85 8.58 3.05
C THR A 17 -6.80 9.14 1.63
N THR A 18 -5.79 9.96 1.34
CA THR A 18 -5.48 10.40 -0.02
C THR A 18 -4.05 10.02 -0.36
N PRO A 19 -3.72 9.85 -1.66
CA PRO A 19 -2.33 9.59 -2.05
C PRO A 19 -1.36 10.68 -1.57
N GLU A 20 -1.82 11.94 -1.56
CA GLU A 20 -1.01 13.05 -1.10
C GLU A 20 -0.58 12.89 0.36
N ASN A 21 -1.51 12.48 1.23
CA ASN A 21 -1.22 12.31 2.65
C ASN A 21 -0.23 11.17 2.94
N LEU A 22 -0.14 10.20 2.05
CA LEU A 22 0.72 9.04 2.24
C LEU A 22 2.02 9.11 1.43
N ALA A 23 2.19 10.14 0.59
CA ALA A 23 3.30 10.19 -0.35
C ALA A 23 4.67 10.08 0.30
N CYS A 24 4.84 10.58 1.52
CA CYS A 24 6.13 10.52 2.22
C CYS A 24 6.39 9.19 2.93
N ARG A 25 5.41 8.29 2.98
CA ARG A 25 5.53 7.02 3.70
C ARG A 25 6.03 5.87 2.83
N TRP A 26 5.92 6.02 1.51
CA TRP A 26 6.16 4.90 0.60
C TRP A 26 7.44 5.08 -0.20
N THR A 27 8.14 3.97 -0.41
CA THR A 27 9.35 3.97 -1.22
C THR A 27 9.03 4.03 -2.70
N CYS A 28 7.88 3.53 -3.10
CA CYS A 28 7.46 3.52 -4.50
C CYS A 28 5.94 3.46 -4.57
N ASN A 29 5.36 4.16 -5.52
CA ASN A 29 3.92 4.08 -5.75
C ASN A 29 3.59 4.29 -7.22
N VAL A 30 2.44 3.74 -7.65
CA VAL A 30 1.98 3.83 -9.03
C VAL A 30 0.45 3.97 -9.03
N ASN A 31 -0.06 4.91 -9.81
CA ASN A 31 -1.49 4.99 -10.11
C ASN A 31 -1.79 4.04 -11.27
N PHE A 32 -2.75 3.16 -11.06
CA PHE A 32 -3.15 2.19 -12.06
C PHE A 32 -4.67 2.21 -12.18
N GLY A 33 -5.19 3.11 -13.03
CA GLY A 33 -6.63 3.31 -13.14
C GLY A 33 -7.23 3.78 -11.83
N LYS A 34 -8.20 3.05 -11.32
CA LYS A 34 -8.81 3.35 -10.02
C LYS A 34 -8.00 2.86 -8.84
N ARG A 35 -6.92 2.13 -9.08
CA ARG A 35 -6.09 1.57 -8.01
C ARG A 35 -4.85 2.39 -7.79
N PHE A 36 -4.46 2.50 -6.53
CA PHE A 36 -3.23 3.13 -6.12
C PHE A 36 -2.37 2.05 -5.45
N LEU A 37 -1.28 1.70 -6.12
CA LEU A 37 -0.40 0.62 -5.68
C LEU A 37 0.81 1.22 -5.00
N ALA A 38 1.22 0.64 -3.88
CA ALA A 38 2.34 1.16 -3.12
C ALA A 38 3.22 0.05 -2.58
N ALA A 39 4.50 0.37 -2.44
CA ALA A 39 5.46 -0.46 -1.74
C ALA A 39 6.04 0.37 -0.60
N GLY A 40 6.01 -0.20 0.60
CA GLY A 40 6.54 0.47 1.78
C GLY A 40 7.68 -0.30 2.41
N TYR A 41 8.45 0.37 3.25
CA TYR A 41 9.53 -0.22 4.00
C TYR A 41 9.15 -0.32 5.48
N TYR A 42 9.23 -1.53 6.02
CA TYR A 42 8.99 -1.77 7.43
C TYR A 42 10.31 -2.15 8.09
N TYR A 43 10.83 -1.27 8.92
CA TYR A 43 12.10 -1.52 9.60
C TYR A 43 11.96 -2.70 10.56
N THR A 44 12.79 -3.70 10.35
CA THR A 44 12.85 -4.88 11.20
C THR A 44 14.27 -5.42 11.18
N TYR A 45 14.64 -6.14 12.22
CA TYR A 45 15.95 -6.78 12.29
C TYR A 45 16.09 -7.98 11.36
N LYS A 46 14.98 -8.44 10.79
CA LYS A 46 14.97 -9.59 9.87
C LYS A 46 14.46 -9.17 8.52
N GLU A 47 15.24 -9.42 7.47
CA GLU A 47 14.77 -9.25 6.12
C GLU A 47 13.93 -10.46 5.69
N PRO A 48 13.04 -10.31 4.71
CA PRO A 48 12.79 -9.10 3.92
C PRO A 48 11.95 -8.05 4.65
N CYS A 49 12.04 -6.80 4.21
CA CYS A 49 11.44 -5.65 4.90
C CYS A 49 10.41 -4.88 4.09
N TYR A 50 10.24 -5.16 2.80
CA TYR A 50 9.32 -4.42 1.95
C TYR A 50 7.95 -5.08 1.92
N TYR A 51 6.91 -4.28 1.94
CA TYR A 51 5.54 -4.79 1.83
C TYR A 51 4.79 -4.07 0.71
N GLY A 52 3.78 -4.74 0.16
CA GLY A 52 2.91 -4.17 -0.85
C GLY A 52 1.56 -3.78 -0.25
N ALA A 53 1.01 -2.69 -0.73
CA ALA A 53 -0.32 -2.24 -0.34
C ALA A 53 -1.10 -1.79 -1.57
N VAL A 54 -2.40 -2.04 -1.56
CA VAL A 54 -3.29 -1.65 -2.65
C VAL A 54 -4.42 -0.83 -2.06
N TYR A 55 -4.60 0.36 -2.60
CA TYR A 55 -5.75 1.21 -2.33
C TYR A 55 -6.59 1.33 -3.60
N GLU A 56 -7.86 1.63 -3.44
CA GLU A 56 -8.75 1.89 -4.55
C GLU A 56 -9.45 3.23 -4.33
N HIS A 57 -9.54 4.04 -5.40
CA HIS A 57 -10.27 5.30 -5.34
C HIS A 57 -11.75 5.02 -5.10
N THR A 58 -12.35 5.74 -4.15
CA THR A 58 -13.74 5.54 -3.77
C THR A 58 -14.72 6.30 -4.62
N ASP A 59 -14.22 7.28 -5.39
CA ASP A 59 -15.02 8.09 -6.31
C ASP A 59 -14.31 8.27 -7.64
N ASP A 60 -14.79 9.19 -8.48
CA ASP A 60 -14.22 9.42 -9.81
C ASP A 60 -13.00 10.33 -9.80
N ASP A 61 -12.62 10.89 -8.66
CA ASP A 61 -11.42 11.70 -8.54
C ASP A 61 -10.20 10.81 -8.36
N LEU A 62 -9.48 10.58 -9.45
CA LEU A 62 -8.29 9.72 -9.46
C LEU A 62 -7.00 10.51 -9.23
N SER A 63 -7.10 11.75 -8.78
CA SER A 63 -5.94 12.60 -8.49
C SER A 63 -5.32 12.25 -7.14
N CYS A 64 -4.20 12.91 -6.83
CA CYS A 64 -3.55 12.77 -5.52
C CYS A 64 -4.38 13.30 -4.37
N GLU A 65 -5.43 14.06 -4.64
CA GLU A 65 -6.36 14.60 -3.64
C GLU A 65 -7.61 13.73 -3.49
N GLY A 66 -7.82 12.76 -4.38
CA GLY A 66 -8.97 11.89 -4.33
C GLY A 66 -8.89 10.89 -3.19
N GLU A 67 -10.03 10.56 -2.60
CA GLU A 67 -10.07 9.59 -1.51
C GLU A 67 -9.74 8.19 -2.02
N ILE A 68 -8.91 7.48 -1.26
CA ILE A 68 -8.58 6.09 -1.53
C ILE A 68 -8.85 5.26 -0.28
N ARG A 69 -9.21 4.00 -0.49
CA ARG A 69 -9.51 3.04 0.57
C ARG A 69 -8.62 1.82 0.43
N LEU A 70 -8.09 1.37 1.56
CA LEU A 70 -7.22 0.19 1.59
C LEU A 70 -8.00 -1.07 1.29
N ILE A 71 -7.56 -1.83 0.28
CA ILE A 71 -8.23 -3.07 -0.12
C ILE A 71 -7.34 -4.31 0.02
N ALA A 72 -6.02 -4.16 0.04
CA ALA A 72 -5.14 -5.31 0.21
C ALA A 72 -3.79 -4.87 0.76
N VAL A 73 -3.19 -5.71 1.59
CA VAL A 73 -1.83 -5.55 2.10
C VAL A 73 -1.17 -6.93 2.07
N SER A 74 0.08 -7.00 1.64
CA SER A 74 0.78 -8.28 1.57
C SER A 74 0.99 -8.86 2.96
N GLU A 75 0.74 -10.16 3.09
CA GLU A 75 1.08 -10.89 4.32
C GLU A 75 2.58 -11.19 4.35
N GLU A 76 3.17 -11.34 3.18
CA GLU A 76 4.59 -11.57 3.02
C GLU A 76 5.34 -10.26 2.86
N ARG A 77 6.61 -10.28 3.20
CA ARG A 77 7.52 -9.18 2.93
C ARG A 77 8.47 -9.58 1.81
N PHE A 78 8.96 -8.60 1.08
CA PHE A 78 9.77 -8.81 -0.12
C PHE A 78 11.14 -8.18 0.05
N GLU A 79 12.09 -8.63 -0.76
CA GLU A 79 13.48 -8.17 -0.65
C GLU A 79 13.67 -6.74 -1.16
N ASP A 80 12.78 -6.30 -2.06
CA ASP A 80 12.86 -4.94 -2.60
C ASP A 80 11.47 -4.42 -2.93
N ASN A 81 11.38 -3.11 -3.23
CA ASN A 81 10.12 -2.48 -3.55
C ASN A 81 9.56 -2.92 -4.90
N GLY A 82 10.41 -3.35 -5.83
CA GLY A 82 9.95 -3.87 -7.12
C GLY A 82 9.13 -5.13 -6.98
N HIS A 83 9.58 -6.07 -6.14
CA HIS A 83 8.82 -7.29 -5.87
C HIS A 83 7.52 -6.99 -5.11
N ALA A 84 7.57 -6.08 -4.15
CA ALA A 84 6.38 -5.67 -3.40
C ALA A 84 5.34 -5.03 -4.32
N LEU A 85 5.79 -4.17 -5.23
CA LEU A 85 4.90 -3.53 -6.19
C LEU A 85 4.32 -4.52 -7.18
N ALA A 86 5.13 -5.49 -7.63
CA ALA A 86 4.67 -6.55 -8.52
C ALA A 86 3.54 -7.37 -7.87
N TRP A 87 3.69 -7.67 -6.57
CA TRP A 87 2.61 -8.32 -5.82
C TRP A 87 1.34 -7.47 -5.84
N ALA A 88 1.48 -6.16 -5.60
CA ALA A 88 0.34 -5.25 -5.57
C ALA A 88 -0.39 -5.20 -6.92
N MET A 89 0.35 -5.29 -8.02
CA MET A 89 -0.24 -5.28 -9.36
C MET A 89 -1.10 -6.51 -9.66
N GLN A 90 -0.94 -7.57 -8.90
CA GLN A 90 -1.68 -8.82 -9.10
C GLN A 90 -2.96 -8.90 -8.28
N GLN A 91 -3.22 -7.94 -7.44
CA GLN A 91 -4.39 -7.94 -6.55
C GLN A 91 -5.67 -7.37 -7.16
#